data_e9fb85197da591aeb46ae1aaea4ea281
#
_entry.id   e9fb85197da591aeb46ae1aaea4ea281
#
_cell.length_a   1.000
_cell.length_b   1.000
_cell.length_c   1.000
_cell.angle_alpha   90.00
_cell.angle_beta   90.00
_cell.angle_gamma   90.00
#
_symmetry.space_group_name_H-M   'P 1'
#
loop_
_entity.id
_entity.type
_entity.pdbx_description
1 polymer ?
#
loop_
_entity_poly.entity_id
_entity_poly.type
_entity_poly.pdbx_seq_one_letter_code
_entity_poly.pdbx_strand_id
1 'polypeptide(L)'
;VFTPEILDEMFDIYKQHKFFIKDKNGKEIRVEDTRHMRSLKFRECLQNYFKDKDISFNFLGDGTNRMALLIDGYVYKLALDDQGYIDNLTEFKMSREAQPYVTKTYETNGLFCVAEYVTLISYDEFVKQKMRILEILDILSSEYLLGDMGWTKKNYCNWGYRKNTKDLVILDYGHMMRVDTNKFICSECGGFLSY
;
A
#
# COMPACT_ATOMS: atom_id res chain seq x y z
N VAL A 1 -16.25 -10.00 3.01
CA VAL A 1 -16.24 -9.85 4.47
C VAL A 1 -16.86 -8.53 4.92
N PHE A 2 -16.62 -7.44 4.20
CA PHE A 2 -17.25 -6.17 4.52
C PHE A 2 -18.51 -5.96 3.70
N THR A 3 -19.65 -5.80 4.38
CA THR A 3 -20.88 -5.39 3.72
C THR A 3 -20.80 -3.90 3.30
N PRO A 4 -21.63 -3.44 2.36
CA PRO A 4 -21.67 -2.01 2.00
C PRO A 4 -21.85 -1.09 3.22
N GLU A 5 -22.68 -1.49 4.18
CA GLU A 5 -22.94 -0.72 5.41
C GLU A 5 -21.68 -0.60 6.27
N ILE A 6 -20.91 -1.70 6.43
CA ILE A 6 -19.63 -1.67 7.16
C ILE A 6 -18.63 -0.75 6.47
N LEU A 7 -18.60 -0.75 5.13
CA LEU A 7 -17.72 0.11 4.37
C LEU A 7 -18.09 1.59 4.50
N ASP A 8 -19.38 1.91 4.49
CA ASP A 8 -19.86 3.28 4.69
C ASP A 8 -19.53 3.78 6.09
N GLU A 9 -19.75 2.95 7.12
CA GLU A 9 -19.39 3.29 8.50
C GLU A 9 -17.86 3.48 8.67
N MET A 10 -17.04 2.62 8.06
CA MET A 10 -15.59 2.77 8.05
C MET A 10 -15.15 4.05 7.32
N PHE A 11 -15.84 4.42 6.25
CA PHE A 11 -15.58 5.64 5.53
C PHE A 11 -15.93 6.88 6.36
N ASP A 12 -16.98 6.82 7.15
CA ASP A 12 -17.35 7.90 8.08
C ASP A 12 -16.34 8.02 9.22
N ILE A 13 -15.86 6.90 9.79
CA ILE A 13 -14.75 6.90 10.75
C ILE A 13 -13.51 7.54 10.13
N TYR A 14 -13.15 7.17 8.91
CA TYR A 14 -12.03 7.77 8.19
C TYR A 14 -12.18 9.27 8.02
N LYS A 15 -13.35 9.75 7.59
CA LYS A 15 -13.62 11.19 7.44
C LYS A 15 -13.51 11.96 8.76
N GLN A 16 -14.02 11.39 9.86
CA GLN A 16 -13.94 12.02 11.19
C GLN A 16 -12.50 12.14 11.69
N HIS A 17 -11.64 11.20 11.31
CA HIS A 17 -10.22 11.21 11.64
C HIS A 17 -9.34 11.86 10.57
N LYS A 18 -9.94 12.48 9.54
CA LYS A 18 -9.25 13.19 8.47
C LYS A 18 -8.62 14.47 9.02
N PHE A 19 -7.52 14.39 9.59
CA PHE A 19 -6.19 14.97 9.53
C PHE A 19 -6.02 16.48 9.75
N PHE A 20 -7.05 17.18 10.21
CA PHE A 20 -6.87 18.56 10.62
C PHE A 20 -7.16 18.68 12.11
N ILE A 21 -6.11 18.98 12.90
CA ILE A 21 -6.31 19.49 14.25
C ILE A 21 -6.61 20.98 14.10
N LYS A 22 -7.66 21.45 14.75
CA LYS A 22 -7.88 22.89 14.91
C LYS A 22 -6.99 23.36 16.04
N ASP A 23 -6.19 24.40 15.78
CA ASP A 23 -5.47 25.09 16.83
C ASP A 23 -6.44 25.80 17.81
N LYS A 24 -5.90 26.40 18.87
CA LYS A 24 -6.68 27.16 19.86
C LYS A 24 -7.49 28.34 19.27
N ASN A 25 -7.22 28.71 18.03
CA ASN A 25 -7.89 29.78 17.29
C ASN A 25 -8.87 29.24 16.25
N GLY A 26 -9.08 27.91 16.19
CA GLY A 26 -9.93 27.26 15.23
C GLY A 26 -9.35 27.09 13.82
N LYS A 27 -8.04 27.43 13.63
CA LYS A 27 -7.34 27.26 12.37
C LYS A 27 -6.95 25.80 12.18
N GLU A 28 -7.24 25.24 11.03
CA GLU A 28 -6.80 23.90 10.66
C GLU A 28 -5.27 23.87 10.53
N ILE A 29 -4.63 23.01 11.34
CA ILE A 29 -3.21 22.72 11.24
C ILE A 29 -3.06 21.32 10.67
N ARG A 30 -2.33 21.19 9.56
CA ARG A 30 -1.86 19.90 9.07
C ARG A 30 -0.83 19.37 10.05
N VAL A 31 -1.15 18.31 10.77
CA VAL A 31 -0.27 17.73 11.78
C VAL A 31 0.75 16.82 11.09
N GLU A 32 1.83 17.38 10.57
CA GLU A 32 2.90 16.62 9.92
C GLU A 32 3.66 15.70 10.88
N ASP A 33 3.81 16.10 12.13
CA ASP A 33 4.60 15.37 13.14
C ASP A 33 3.88 14.22 13.85
N THR A 34 2.65 13.88 13.47
CA THR A 34 1.84 12.91 14.21
C THR A 34 1.35 11.73 13.37
N ARG A 35 2.03 11.37 12.30
CA ARG A 35 1.66 10.20 11.49
C ARG A 35 1.47 8.96 12.36
N HIS A 36 2.41 8.71 13.26
CA HIS A 36 2.31 7.59 14.21
C HIS A 36 1.13 7.73 15.17
N MET A 37 0.90 8.91 15.73
CA MET A 37 -0.22 9.16 16.64
C MET A 37 -1.58 9.08 15.93
N ARG A 38 -1.64 9.47 14.66
CA ARG A 38 -2.85 9.30 13.83
C ARG A 38 -3.16 7.84 13.57
N SER A 39 -2.15 7.08 13.16
CA SER A 39 -2.25 5.64 12.98
C SER A 39 -2.74 4.95 14.26
N LEU A 40 -2.20 5.31 15.43
CA LEU A 40 -2.64 4.77 16.71
C LEU A 40 -4.11 5.08 17.01
N LYS A 41 -4.52 6.35 16.91
CA LYS A 41 -5.91 6.76 17.17
C LYS A 41 -6.88 6.11 16.20
N PHE A 42 -6.55 6.12 14.91
CA PHE A 42 -7.39 5.48 13.90
C PHE A 42 -7.48 3.97 14.13
N ARG A 43 -6.37 3.33 14.49
CA ARG A 43 -6.33 1.93 14.89
C ARG A 43 -7.23 1.65 16.09
N GLU A 44 -7.17 2.46 17.15
CA GLU A 44 -8.05 2.32 18.33
C GLU A 44 -9.53 2.44 17.95
N CYS A 45 -9.88 3.41 17.11
CA CYS A 45 -11.25 3.57 16.63
C CYS A 45 -11.72 2.35 15.83
N LEU A 46 -10.89 1.84 14.93
CA LEU A 46 -11.21 0.64 14.17
C LEU A 46 -11.26 -0.61 15.04
N GLN A 47 -10.38 -0.74 16.04
CA GLN A 47 -10.42 -1.85 16.99
C GLN A 47 -11.75 -1.90 17.75
N ASN A 48 -12.20 -0.75 18.24
CA ASN A 48 -13.49 -0.65 18.94
C ASN A 48 -14.64 -0.97 17.99
N TYR A 49 -14.63 -0.39 16.80
CA TYR A 49 -15.64 -0.62 15.78
C TYR A 49 -15.73 -2.12 15.39
N PHE A 50 -14.59 -2.76 15.11
CA PHE A 50 -14.58 -4.18 14.74
C PHE A 50 -14.99 -5.09 15.88
N LYS A 51 -14.65 -4.74 17.13
CA LYS A 51 -15.11 -5.45 18.32
C LYS A 51 -16.63 -5.40 18.47
N ASP A 52 -17.23 -4.23 18.23
CA ASP A 52 -18.67 -4.04 18.28
C ASP A 52 -19.41 -4.80 17.16
N LYS A 53 -18.74 -5.06 16.05
CA LYS A 53 -19.25 -5.83 14.90
C LYS A 53 -18.83 -7.32 14.93
N ASP A 54 -18.18 -7.78 16.01
CA ASP A 54 -17.63 -9.15 16.14
C ASP A 54 -16.66 -9.53 14.99
N ILE A 55 -15.90 -8.56 14.48
CA ILE A 55 -14.89 -8.76 13.45
C ILE A 55 -13.52 -8.92 14.10
N SER A 56 -12.94 -10.12 13.96
CA SER A 56 -11.57 -10.40 14.41
C SER A 56 -10.54 -9.96 13.38
N PHE A 57 -9.48 -9.29 13.84
CA PHE A 57 -8.37 -8.90 12.97
C PHE A 57 -7.02 -8.96 13.68
N ASN A 58 -5.94 -9.12 12.89
CA ASN A 58 -4.56 -8.95 13.34
C ASN A 58 -3.94 -7.73 12.67
N PHE A 59 -3.36 -6.83 13.47
CA PHE A 59 -2.59 -5.72 12.94
C PHE A 59 -1.24 -6.22 12.40
N LEU A 60 -0.98 -5.99 11.13
CA LEU A 60 0.26 -6.41 10.47
C LEU A 60 1.34 -5.32 10.50
N GLY A 61 0.95 -4.07 10.47
CA GLY A 61 1.86 -2.93 10.50
C GLY A 61 1.25 -1.67 9.89
N ASP A 62 1.97 -0.57 10.02
CA ASP A 62 1.63 0.71 9.38
C ASP A 62 2.86 1.29 8.68
N GLY A 63 2.60 1.90 7.54
CA GLY A 63 3.55 2.69 6.78
C GLY A 63 3.24 4.19 6.89
N THR A 64 3.78 4.95 5.96
CA THR A 64 3.57 6.40 5.88
C THR A 64 2.11 6.75 5.61
N ASN A 65 1.49 6.09 4.66
CA ASN A 65 0.19 6.47 4.08
C ASN A 65 -0.90 5.43 4.30
N ARG A 66 -0.53 4.22 4.76
CA ARG A 66 -1.46 3.10 4.92
C ARG A 66 -1.13 2.28 6.15
N MET A 67 -2.14 1.59 6.69
CA MET A 67 -1.97 0.51 7.64
C MET A 67 -2.51 -0.80 7.08
N ALA A 68 -1.96 -1.92 7.52
CA ALA A 68 -2.32 -3.26 7.06
C ALA A 68 -2.92 -4.09 8.19
N LEU A 69 -4.06 -4.71 7.93
CA LEU A 69 -4.78 -5.62 8.80
C LEU A 69 -4.94 -6.98 8.11
N LEU A 70 -4.82 -8.05 8.88
CA LEU A 70 -5.19 -9.40 8.43
C LEU A 70 -6.58 -9.74 8.97
N ILE A 71 -7.53 -9.97 8.07
CA ILE A 71 -8.92 -10.34 8.37
C ILE A 71 -9.29 -11.53 7.48
N ASP A 72 -9.71 -12.62 8.07
CA ASP A 72 -10.14 -13.85 7.37
C ASP A 72 -9.16 -14.35 6.30
N GLY A 73 -7.86 -14.20 6.56
CA GLY A 73 -6.80 -14.66 5.66
C GLY A 73 -6.46 -13.71 4.50
N TYR A 74 -7.08 -12.52 4.44
CA TYR A 74 -6.80 -11.46 3.47
C TYR A 74 -6.15 -10.27 4.15
N VAL A 75 -5.29 -9.57 3.40
CA VAL A 75 -4.68 -8.32 3.86
C VAL A 75 -5.54 -7.14 3.42
N TYR A 76 -6.01 -6.37 4.39
CA TYR A 76 -6.71 -5.10 4.17
C TYR A 76 -5.73 -3.96 4.39
N LYS A 77 -5.40 -3.23 3.35
CA LYS A 77 -4.58 -2.02 3.41
C LYS A 77 -5.50 -0.82 3.47
N LEU A 78 -5.52 -0.13 4.60
CA LEU A 78 -6.38 1.02 4.86
C LEU A 78 -5.60 2.30 4.63
N ALA A 79 -6.15 3.22 3.86
CA ALA A 79 -5.58 4.54 3.63
C ALA A 79 -5.59 5.37 4.92
N LEU A 80 -4.48 6.01 5.24
CA LEU A 80 -4.35 6.95 6.35
C LEU A 80 -4.45 8.40 5.88
N ASP A 81 -4.29 8.63 4.57
CA ASP A 81 -4.37 9.93 3.92
C ASP A 81 -4.74 9.79 2.43
N ASP A 82 -4.80 10.93 1.73
CA ASP A 82 -5.17 10.95 0.31
C ASP A 82 -4.13 10.21 -0.57
N GLN A 83 -2.85 10.18 -0.16
CA GLN A 83 -1.84 9.40 -0.86
C GLN A 83 -2.09 7.89 -0.71
N GLY A 84 -2.41 7.43 0.50
CA GLY A 84 -2.79 6.04 0.74
C GLY A 84 -4.03 5.60 -0.06
N TYR A 85 -4.97 6.52 -0.26
CA TYR A 85 -6.12 6.30 -1.14
C TYR A 85 -5.68 6.06 -2.60
N ILE A 86 -4.79 6.91 -3.11
CA ILE A 86 -4.22 6.76 -4.46
C ILE A 86 -3.41 5.47 -4.58
N ASP A 87 -2.60 5.15 -3.55
CA ASP A 87 -1.79 3.92 -3.51
C ASP A 87 -2.65 2.67 -3.60
N ASN A 88 -3.81 2.65 -2.94
CA ASN A 88 -4.77 1.53 -3.00
C ASN A 88 -5.33 1.35 -4.41
N LEU A 89 -5.72 2.43 -5.08
CA LEU A 89 -6.20 2.38 -6.46
C LEU A 89 -5.10 1.93 -7.42
N THR A 90 -3.88 2.41 -7.22
CA THR A 90 -2.71 2.04 -8.02
C THR A 90 -2.39 0.56 -7.86
N GLU A 91 -2.35 0.03 -6.65
CA GLU A 91 -2.11 -1.40 -6.42
C GLU A 91 -3.17 -2.28 -7.07
N PHE A 92 -4.43 -1.89 -7.01
CA PHE A 92 -5.50 -2.65 -7.66
C PHE A 92 -5.34 -2.70 -9.18
N LYS A 93 -4.94 -1.60 -9.80
CA LYS A 93 -4.64 -1.53 -11.23
C LYS A 93 -3.41 -2.38 -11.57
N MET A 94 -2.30 -2.11 -10.91
CA MET A 94 -1.01 -2.77 -11.18
C MET A 94 -1.03 -4.26 -10.86
N SER A 95 -1.84 -4.69 -9.89
CA SER A 95 -2.05 -6.11 -9.59
C SER A 95 -2.51 -6.94 -10.77
N ARG A 96 -3.17 -6.34 -11.75
CA ARG A 96 -3.62 -7.02 -12.98
C ARG A 96 -2.58 -7.00 -14.08
N GLU A 97 -1.79 -5.93 -14.13
CA GLU A 97 -0.83 -5.68 -15.21
C GLU A 97 0.54 -6.34 -14.93
N ALA A 98 0.99 -6.36 -13.68
CA ALA A 98 2.34 -6.79 -13.29
C ALA A 98 2.41 -8.23 -12.70
N GLN A 99 1.39 -9.06 -12.91
CA GLN A 99 1.47 -10.48 -12.53
C GLN A 99 2.54 -11.20 -13.37
N PRO A 100 3.22 -12.19 -12.80
CA PRO A 100 3.05 -12.79 -11.46
C PRO A 100 3.89 -12.15 -10.35
N TYR A 101 4.53 -11.01 -10.59
CA TYR A 101 5.60 -10.46 -9.74
C TYR A 101 5.10 -9.65 -8.53
N VAL A 102 3.83 -9.28 -8.52
CA VAL A 102 3.22 -8.52 -7.42
C VAL A 102 2.12 -9.33 -6.74
N THR A 103 1.77 -9.01 -5.48
CA THR A 103 0.63 -9.62 -4.81
C THR A 103 -0.67 -9.34 -5.57
N LYS A 104 -1.62 -10.28 -5.49
CA LYS A 104 -2.95 -10.07 -6.04
C LYS A 104 -3.73 -9.11 -5.16
N THR A 105 -4.38 -8.13 -5.77
CA THR A 105 -5.38 -7.29 -5.14
C THR A 105 -6.74 -7.64 -5.74
N TYR A 106 -7.68 -8.00 -4.87
CA TYR A 106 -8.99 -8.52 -5.25
C TYR A 106 -10.02 -7.42 -5.43
N GLU A 107 -9.96 -6.42 -4.54
CA GLU A 107 -10.97 -5.38 -4.42
C GLU A 107 -10.34 -4.09 -3.89
N THR A 108 -10.92 -2.95 -4.26
CA THR A 108 -10.62 -1.64 -3.67
C THR A 108 -11.78 -0.67 -3.88
N ASN A 109 -11.97 0.24 -2.91
CA ASN A 109 -12.74 1.47 -3.07
C ASN A 109 -11.87 2.73 -2.84
N GLY A 110 -10.54 2.57 -2.82
CA GLY A 110 -9.57 3.60 -2.51
C GLY A 110 -9.30 3.74 -1.01
N LEU A 111 -10.33 3.75 -0.16
CA LEU A 111 -10.15 3.78 1.30
C LEU A 111 -9.42 2.54 1.79
N PHE A 112 -9.73 1.39 1.23
CA PHE A 112 -9.02 0.14 1.47
C PHE A 112 -8.73 -0.58 0.15
N CYS A 113 -7.75 -1.47 0.16
CA CYS A 113 -7.64 -2.53 -0.83
C CYS A 113 -7.45 -3.89 -0.14
N VAL A 114 -8.06 -4.91 -0.73
CA VAL A 114 -8.01 -6.28 -0.25
C VAL A 114 -7.01 -7.04 -1.09
N ALA A 115 -5.96 -7.53 -0.45
CA ALA A 115 -4.86 -8.24 -1.12
C ALA A 115 -4.67 -9.66 -0.57
N GLU A 116 -3.99 -10.49 -1.35
CA GLU A 116 -3.57 -11.81 -0.88
C GLU A 116 -2.60 -11.70 0.30
N TYR A 117 -2.73 -12.62 1.25
CA TYR A 117 -1.75 -12.75 2.33
C TYR A 117 -0.54 -13.55 1.85
N VAL A 118 0.64 -12.98 2.04
CA VAL A 118 1.93 -13.60 1.75
C VAL A 118 2.82 -13.58 3.00
N THR A 119 3.75 -14.53 3.08
CA THR A 119 4.71 -14.57 4.19
C THR A 119 5.87 -13.64 3.87
N LEU A 120 6.09 -12.63 4.73
CA LEU A 120 7.25 -11.73 4.59
C LEU A 120 8.55 -12.51 4.64
N ILE A 121 9.53 -12.10 3.82
CA ILE A 121 10.88 -12.64 3.90
C ILE A 121 11.67 -11.93 5.01
N SER A 122 12.59 -12.66 5.63
CA SER A 122 13.58 -12.06 6.54
C SER A 122 14.63 -11.28 5.76
N TYR A 123 15.36 -10.40 6.44
CA TYR A 123 16.48 -9.69 5.79
C TYR A 123 17.54 -10.65 5.25
N ASP A 124 17.86 -11.73 5.98
CA ASP A 124 18.82 -12.73 5.53
C ASP A 124 18.35 -13.46 4.27
N GLU A 125 17.07 -13.78 4.21
CA GLU A 125 16.47 -14.38 3.01
C GLU A 125 16.45 -13.39 1.85
N PHE A 126 16.12 -12.13 2.09
CA PHE A 126 16.18 -11.06 1.09
C PHE A 126 17.59 -10.96 0.47
N VAL A 127 18.64 -11.03 1.29
CA VAL A 127 20.04 -11.03 0.80
C VAL A 127 20.35 -12.26 -0.05
N LYS A 128 19.88 -13.45 0.37
CA LYS A 128 20.07 -14.69 -0.40
C LYS A 128 19.34 -14.64 -1.75
N GLN A 129 18.17 -13.99 -1.80
CA GLN A 129 17.34 -13.87 -3.01
C GLN A 129 17.77 -12.72 -3.94
N LYS A 130 18.90 -12.06 -3.68
CA LYS A 130 19.36 -10.87 -4.41
C LYS A 130 19.22 -11.02 -5.93
N MET A 131 19.74 -12.09 -6.49
CA MET A 131 19.74 -12.26 -7.96
C MET A 131 18.32 -12.38 -8.51
N ARG A 132 17.44 -13.11 -7.80
CA ARG A 132 16.04 -13.26 -8.20
C ARG A 132 15.26 -11.95 -8.08
N ILE A 133 15.54 -11.17 -7.03
CA ILE A 133 14.95 -9.84 -6.83
C ILE A 133 15.37 -8.91 -7.94
N LEU A 134 16.66 -8.86 -8.27
CA LEU A 134 17.17 -8.02 -9.34
C LEU A 134 16.60 -8.41 -10.71
N GLU A 135 16.43 -9.70 -10.98
CA GLU A 135 15.78 -10.19 -12.20
C GLU A 135 14.32 -9.71 -12.29
N ILE A 136 13.55 -9.82 -11.21
CA ILE A 136 12.15 -9.32 -11.17
C ILE A 136 12.11 -7.81 -11.38
N LEU A 137 13.00 -7.07 -10.72
CA LEU A 137 13.06 -5.60 -10.87
C LEU A 137 13.46 -5.20 -12.28
N ASP A 138 14.37 -5.91 -12.93
CA ASP A 138 14.78 -5.68 -14.32
C ASP A 138 13.61 -5.89 -15.29
N ILE A 139 12.88 -6.99 -15.13
CA ILE A 139 11.68 -7.27 -15.93
C ILE A 139 10.65 -6.14 -15.76
N LEU A 140 10.35 -5.76 -14.52
CA LEU A 140 9.34 -4.74 -14.24
C LEU A 140 9.79 -3.34 -14.69
N SER A 141 11.07 -3.00 -14.56
CA SER A 141 11.61 -1.68 -14.92
C SER A 141 11.54 -1.40 -16.42
N SER A 142 11.38 -2.42 -17.25
CA SER A 142 11.19 -2.25 -18.70
C SER A 142 9.84 -1.59 -19.05
N GLU A 143 8.83 -1.69 -18.16
CA GLU A 143 7.48 -1.18 -18.39
C GLU A 143 7.00 -0.20 -17.31
N TYR A 144 7.65 -0.19 -16.12
CA TYR A 144 7.17 0.54 -14.97
C TYR A 144 8.27 1.34 -14.28
N LEU A 145 7.90 2.50 -13.74
CA LEU A 145 8.67 3.18 -12.71
C LEU A 145 8.37 2.51 -11.37
N LEU A 146 9.41 2.00 -10.70
CA LEU A 146 9.27 1.09 -9.56
C LEU A 146 9.21 1.78 -8.20
N GLY A 147 9.38 3.11 -8.12
CA GLY A 147 9.35 3.82 -6.85
C GLY A 147 10.29 3.21 -5.80
N ASP A 148 9.75 2.88 -4.63
CA ASP A 148 10.53 2.38 -3.47
C ASP A 148 10.80 0.86 -3.50
N MET A 149 10.66 0.19 -4.64
CA MET A 149 10.80 -1.27 -4.73
C MET A 149 12.23 -1.76 -4.93
N GLY A 150 13.19 -0.84 -5.09
CA GLY A 150 14.60 -1.18 -5.37
C GLY A 150 15.23 -2.12 -4.34
N TRP A 151 16.32 -2.81 -4.74
CA TRP A 151 17.08 -3.68 -3.84
C TRP A 151 17.92 -2.85 -2.86
N THR A 152 17.30 -2.43 -1.75
CA THR A 152 17.93 -1.70 -0.64
C THR A 152 17.58 -2.36 0.70
N LYS A 153 18.42 -2.12 1.72
CA LYS A 153 18.16 -2.65 3.07
C LYS A 153 16.79 -2.24 3.63
N LYS A 154 16.25 -1.12 3.20
CA LYS A 154 14.96 -0.60 3.68
C LYS A 154 13.76 -1.34 3.06
N ASN A 155 13.95 -1.92 1.89
CA ASN A 155 12.86 -2.44 1.07
C ASN A 155 12.63 -3.96 1.22
N TYR A 156 13.37 -4.66 2.10
CA TYR A 156 13.16 -6.10 2.28
C TYR A 156 11.74 -6.42 2.77
N CYS A 157 11.14 -5.51 3.55
CA CYS A 157 9.77 -5.66 4.07
C CYS A 157 8.70 -5.57 2.97
N ASN A 158 9.07 -5.14 1.76
CA ASN A 158 8.17 -5.09 0.60
C ASN A 158 8.15 -6.40 -0.19
N TRP A 159 8.81 -7.46 0.29
CA TRP A 159 8.92 -8.75 -0.38
C TRP A 159 8.37 -9.89 0.46
N GLY A 160 7.77 -10.86 -0.19
CA GLY A 160 7.23 -12.04 0.48
C GLY A 160 7.05 -13.22 -0.44
N TYR A 161 6.73 -14.37 0.15
CA TYR A 161 6.42 -15.60 -0.58
C TYR A 161 4.94 -15.90 -0.57
N ARG A 162 4.38 -16.20 -1.73
CA ARG A 162 3.06 -16.81 -1.81
C ARG A 162 3.03 -18.13 -1.05
N LYS A 163 2.01 -18.33 -0.23
CA LYS A 163 1.91 -19.52 0.63
C LYS A 163 1.90 -20.81 -0.18
N ASN A 164 1.18 -20.84 -1.28
CA ASN A 164 0.92 -22.06 -2.06
C ASN A 164 2.03 -22.37 -3.08
N THR A 165 2.50 -21.37 -3.83
CA THR A 165 3.45 -21.56 -4.94
C THR A 165 4.89 -21.29 -4.54
N LYS A 166 5.13 -20.64 -3.39
CA LYS A 166 6.45 -20.16 -2.96
C LYS A 166 7.06 -19.12 -3.90
N ASP A 167 6.27 -18.53 -4.77
CA ASP A 167 6.72 -17.44 -5.62
C ASP A 167 7.11 -16.22 -4.78
N LEU A 168 8.25 -15.64 -5.10
CA LEU A 168 8.70 -14.38 -4.53
C LEU A 168 7.96 -13.22 -5.21
N VAL A 169 7.30 -12.38 -4.42
CA VAL A 169 6.46 -11.29 -4.92
C VAL A 169 6.67 -10.00 -4.14
N ILE A 170 6.34 -8.88 -4.78
CA ILE A 170 6.30 -7.54 -4.19
C ILE A 170 4.93 -7.32 -3.53
N LEU A 171 4.96 -6.80 -2.28
CA LEU A 171 3.74 -6.56 -1.50
C LEU A 171 3.26 -5.12 -1.56
N ASP A 172 4.18 -4.16 -1.58
CA ASP A 172 3.88 -2.74 -1.56
C ASP A 172 4.37 -2.09 -2.86
N TYR A 173 3.44 -1.85 -3.76
CA TYR A 173 3.68 -1.31 -5.09
C TYR A 173 2.71 -0.16 -5.44
N GLY A 174 2.18 0.51 -4.42
CA GLY A 174 1.30 1.67 -4.59
C GLY A 174 1.94 2.85 -5.33
N HIS A 175 3.27 2.93 -5.34
CA HIS A 175 4.03 3.94 -6.08
C HIS A 175 4.50 3.46 -7.46
N MET A 176 4.05 2.29 -7.93
CA MET A 176 4.39 1.76 -9.24
C MET A 176 3.57 2.45 -10.32
N MET A 177 4.22 2.94 -11.36
CA MET A 177 3.56 3.62 -12.49
C MET A 177 4.04 3.04 -13.81
N ARG A 178 3.12 2.81 -14.73
CA ARG A 178 3.48 2.42 -16.09
C ARG A 178 4.19 3.58 -16.78
N VAL A 179 5.32 3.28 -17.45
CA VAL A 179 6.03 4.26 -18.26
C VAL A 179 5.22 4.53 -19.53
N ASP A 180 4.62 5.71 -19.61
CA ASP A 180 3.99 6.16 -20.84
C ASP A 180 5.06 6.85 -21.71
N THR A 181 5.71 6.04 -22.56
CA THR A 181 6.79 6.52 -23.45
C THR A 181 6.38 7.69 -24.33
N ASN A 182 5.09 7.88 -24.57
CA ASN A 182 4.58 9.02 -25.35
C ASN A 182 4.54 10.34 -24.56
N LYS A 183 4.61 10.31 -23.25
CA LYS A 183 4.58 11.51 -22.40
C LYS A 183 5.95 12.07 -22.02
N PHE A 184 7.02 11.31 -22.28
CA PHE A 184 8.39 11.71 -21.94
C PHE A 184 9.17 12.26 -23.13
N ILE A 185 8.53 12.47 -24.26
CA ILE A 185 9.13 13.14 -25.41
C ILE A 185 8.98 14.65 -25.19
N CYS A 186 10.10 15.35 -25.03
CA CYS A 186 10.10 16.82 -25.02
C CYS A 186 9.45 17.34 -26.30
N SER A 187 8.38 18.13 -26.17
CA SER A 187 7.68 18.73 -27.31
C SER A 187 8.55 19.70 -28.12
N GLU A 188 9.64 20.19 -27.54
CA GLU A 188 10.53 21.15 -28.18
C GLU A 188 11.75 20.51 -28.85
N CYS A 189 12.29 19.42 -28.30
CA CYS A 189 13.52 18.81 -28.82
C CYS A 189 13.36 17.35 -29.27
N GLY A 190 12.21 16.70 -29.02
CA GLY A 190 11.98 15.29 -29.33
C GLY A 190 12.85 14.31 -28.51
N GLY A 191 13.59 14.81 -27.53
CA GLY A 191 14.43 13.99 -26.65
C GLY A 191 13.68 13.43 -25.44
N PHE A 192 14.16 12.31 -24.90
CA PHE A 192 13.68 11.79 -23.65
C PHE A 192 14.12 12.71 -22.50
N LEU A 193 13.17 13.12 -21.64
CA LEU A 193 13.50 13.76 -20.39
C LEU A 193 14.08 12.68 -19.44
N SER A 194 15.41 12.70 -19.23
CA SER A 194 16.05 11.92 -18.16
C SER A 194 15.90 12.68 -16.86
N TYR A 195 15.28 12.07 -15.88
CA TYR A 195 15.29 12.52 -14.48
C TYR A 195 16.46 11.89 -13.72
#